data_7f79ef92e6a87bdba484a1d1c800e76d
#
_entry.id   7f79ef92e6a87bdba484a1d1c800e76d
#
_cell.length_a   1.000
_cell.length_b   1.000
_cell.length_c   1.000
_cell.angle_alpha   90.00
_cell.angle_beta   90.00
_cell.angle_gamma   90.00
#
_symmetry.space_group_name_H-M   'P 1'
#
loop_
_entity.id
_entity.type
_entity.pdbx_description
1 polymer ?
#
loop_
_entity_poly.entity_id
_entity_poly.type
_entity_poly.pdbx_seq_one_letter_code
_entity_poly.pdbx_strand_id
1 'polypeptide(L)'
;IPWKRGVVMRPVKRLLPVFGLALAAAGLIWALQTGKSLQGPIGLFLGAWMVGGAITDLLSRLGKDRDYSRLLRLPRSDWGKSVAHSGLGVTMFAVAGLMVWQQEDIRIVAPGETWSVGAYTFTLQDVSNVNGPNYRAVRGDVALEHKGRFITKMHPEKRFYPVANMPTTEAAIDYRFLRDVYLVLGDQQENGAWTLRTYIKPLTKWIWA
;
A
#
# COMPACT_ATOMS: atom_id res chain seq x y z
N ILE A 1 8.53 16.66 26.46
CA ILE A 1 9.03 17.97 26.92
C ILE A 1 8.22 18.31 28.17
N PRO A 2 8.85 18.57 29.35
CA PRO A 2 8.10 19.04 30.52
C PRO A 2 7.42 20.38 30.17
N TRP A 3 6.11 20.42 30.24
CA TRP A 3 5.27 21.51 29.75
C TRP A 3 5.63 22.90 30.34
N LYS A 4 6.10 22.95 31.59
CA LYS A 4 6.33 24.24 32.27
C LYS A 4 7.79 24.73 32.32
N ARG A 5 8.80 23.91 32.03
CA ARG A 5 10.24 24.29 32.17
C ARG A 5 11.17 23.58 31.21
N GLY A 6 10.67 23.11 30.07
CA GLY A 6 11.49 22.37 29.10
C GLY A 6 12.34 23.30 28.24
N VAL A 7 13.63 23.02 28.18
CA VAL A 7 14.54 23.66 27.22
C VAL A 7 14.26 23.05 25.83
N VAL A 8 13.52 23.75 24.98
CA VAL A 8 13.09 23.29 23.64
C VAL A 8 14.31 22.94 22.74
N MET A 9 15.41 23.63 22.92
CA MET A 9 16.60 23.45 22.08
C MET A 9 17.23 22.05 22.18
N ARG A 10 17.13 21.36 23.31
CA ARG A 10 17.71 20.00 23.46
C ARG A 10 16.99 18.96 22.58
N PRO A 11 15.65 18.83 22.59
CA PRO A 11 14.92 17.97 21.66
C PRO A 11 15.17 18.34 20.20
N VAL A 12 15.16 19.63 19.87
CA VAL A 12 15.43 20.10 18.49
C VAL A 12 16.78 19.60 17.99
N LYS A 13 17.86 19.81 18.75
CA LYS A 13 19.22 19.34 18.38
C LYS A 13 19.28 17.83 18.20
N ARG A 14 18.51 17.05 18.95
CA ARG A 14 18.45 15.58 18.80
C ARG A 14 17.73 15.13 17.54
N LEU A 15 16.70 15.87 17.12
CA LEU A 15 15.90 15.55 15.95
C LEU A 15 16.52 16.04 14.63
N LEU A 16 17.47 16.99 14.68
CA LEU A 16 18.12 17.53 13.47
C LEU A 16 18.74 16.44 12.57
N PRO A 17 19.48 15.44 13.06
CA PRO A 17 20.03 14.39 12.20
C PRO A 17 18.94 13.59 11.50
N VAL A 18 17.85 13.24 12.20
CA VAL A 18 16.71 12.51 11.64
C VAL A 18 15.99 13.38 10.60
N PHE A 19 15.83 14.67 10.88
CA PHE A 19 15.24 15.62 9.94
C PHE A 19 16.08 15.68 8.64
N GLY A 20 17.41 15.80 8.77
CA GLY A 20 18.32 15.81 7.63
C GLY A 20 18.25 14.52 6.79
N LEU A 21 18.21 13.35 7.46
CA LEU A 21 18.07 12.05 6.78
C LEU A 21 16.71 11.91 6.08
N ALA A 22 15.63 12.32 6.74
CA ALA A 22 14.29 12.31 6.14
C ALA A 22 14.20 13.23 4.92
N LEU A 23 14.81 14.43 5.00
CA LEU A 23 14.87 15.37 3.90
C LEU A 23 15.71 14.83 2.72
N ALA A 24 16.85 14.21 3.01
CA ALA A 24 17.70 13.57 1.99
C ALA A 24 16.95 12.41 1.29
N ALA A 25 16.25 11.57 2.04
CA ALA A 25 15.44 10.49 1.48
C ALA A 25 14.30 11.02 0.59
N ALA A 26 13.62 12.08 1.02
CA ALA A 26 12.58 12.72 0.23
C ALA A 26 13.14 13.34 -1.07
N GLY A 27 14.30 14.00 -0.99
CA GLY A 27 15.00 14.55 -2.14
C GLY A 27 15.44 13.47 -3.14
N LEU A 28 15.93 12.34 -2.65
CA LEU A 28 16.31 11.19 -3.47
C LEU A 28 15.07 10.63 -4.22
N ILE A 29 13.97 10.39 -3.52
CA ILE A 29 12.73 9.92 -4.17
C ILE A 29 12.22 10.93 -5.19
N TRP A 30 12.25 12.24 -4.86
CA TRP A 30 11.85 13.27 -5.83
C TRP A 30 12.74 13.27 -7.08
N ALA A 31 14.02 13.01 -6.93
CA ALA A 31 14.96 12.92 -8.06
C ALA A 31 14.72 11.66 -8.91
N LEU A 32 14.40 10.53 -8.29
CA LEU A 32 14.22 9.23 -8.95
C LEU A 32 12.83 9.03 -9.55
N GLN A 33 11.80 9.74 -9.06
CA GLN A 33 10.44 9.58 -9.58
C GLN A 33 10.29 10.20 -10.98
N THR A 34 9.51 9.55 -11.84
CA THR A 34 9.23 10.02 -13.20
C THR A 34 8.17 11.12 -13.26
N GLY A 35 7.16 11.05 -12.41
CA GLY A 35 5.99 11.94 -12.41
C GLY A 35 6.17 13.30 -11.75
N LYS A 36 7.32 13.59 -11.12
CA LYS A 36 7.64 14.87 -10.44
C LYS A 36 6.56 15.35 -9.45
N SER A 37 5.83 14.42 -8.83
CA SER A 37 4.85 14.73 -7.80
C SER A 37 5.54 15.14 -6.48
N LEU A 38 5.03 16.16 -5.80
CA LEU A 38 5.52 16.55 -4.47
C LEU A 38 4.88 15.72 -3.34
N GLN A 39 3.73 15.11 -3.59
CA GLN A 39 2.98 14.37 -2.55
C GLN A 39 3.76 13.18 -1.99
N GLY A 40 4.43 12.42 -2.86
CA GLY A 40 5.26 11.29 -2.46
C GLY A 40 6.44 11.69 -1.57
N PRO A 41 7.32 12.60 -2.01
CA PRO A 41 8.42 13.10 -1.21
C PRO A 41 8.00 13.70 0.13
N ILE A 42 6.90 14.48 0.17
CA ILE A 42 6.36 15.04 1.41
C ILE A 42 5.88 13.94 2.36
N GLY A 43 5.10 12.99 1.87
CA GLY A 43 4.62 11.88 2.69
C GLY A 43 5.76 10.99 3.20
N LEU A 44 6.76 10.72 2.35
CA LEU A 44 7.96 10.00 2.74
C LEU A 44 8.76 10.75 3.82
N PHE A 45 8.95 12.06 3.64
CA PHE A 45 9.61 12.92 4.63
C PHE A 45 8.91 12.84 5.98
N LEU A 46 7.59 13.06 6.01
CA LEU A 46 6.81 13.03 7.24
C LEU A 46 6.84 11.66 7.91
N GLY A 47 6.66 10.58 7.14
CA GLY A 47 6.72 9.22 7.63
C GLY A 47 8.10 8.88 8.22
N ALA A 48 9.16 9.15 7.49
CA ALA A 48 10.54 8.91 7.94
C ALA A 48 10.89 9.74 9.18
N TRP A 49 10.45 11.00 9.23
CA TRP A 49 10.69 11.88 10.39
C TRP A 49 9.94 11.40 11.63
N MET A 50 8.69 10.93 11.49
CA MET A 50 7.92 10.39 12.62
C MET A 50 8.52 9.10 13.16
N VAL A 51 8.85 8.14 12.29
CA VAL A 51 9.50 6.88 12.69
C VAL A 51 10.86 7.15 13.31
N GLY A 52 11.69 7.95 12.65
CA GLY A 52 13.02 8.31 13.14
C GLY A 52 12.96 9.10 14.45
N GLY A 53 11.97 9.97 14.63
CA GLY A 53 11.73 10.68 15.87
C GLY A 53 11.36 9.73 17.02
N ALA A 54 10.49 8.75 16.79
CA ALA A 54 10.13 7.73 17.78
C ALA A 54 11.34 6.87 18.17
N ILE A 55 12.14 6.45 17.20
CA ILE A 55 13.39 5.71 17.45
C ILE A 55 14.36 6.57 18.26
N THR A 56 14.54 7.84 17.91
CA THR A 56 15.42 8.76 18.62
C THR A 56 14.98 8.98 20.06
N ASP A 57 13.66 9.07 20.32
CA ASP A 57 13.14 9.15 21.69
C ASP A 57 13.50 7.90 22.49
N LEU A 58 13.29 6.70 21.95
CA LEU A 58 13.68 5.45 22.61
C LEU A 58 15.17 5.36 22.85
N LEU A 59 16.00 5.65 21.84
CA LEU A 59 17.45 5.63 21.97
C LEU A 59 17.97 6.64 23.00
N SER A 60 17.30 7.79 23.15
CA SER A 60 17.68 8.80 24.14
C SER A 60 17.51 8.31 25.60
N ARG A 61 16.77 7.23 25.81
CA ARG A 61 16.52 6.64 27.12
C ARG A 61 17.52 5.56 27.51
N LEU A 62 18.38 5.11 26.58
CA LEU A 62 19.45 4.14 26.87
C LEU A 62 20.53 4.70 27.82
N GLY A 63 20.65 6.04 27.90
CA GLY A 63 21.71 6.69 28.66
C GLY A 63 23.05 6.67 27.90
N LYS A 64 24.12 7.14 28.58
CA LYS A 64 25.46 7.21 27.99
C LYS A 64 26.07 5.83 27.74
N ASP A 65 25.71 4.86 28.60
CA ASP A 65 26.26 3.49 28.59
C ASP A 65 25.55 2.59 27.57
N ARG A 66 24.57 3.12 26.82
CA ARG A 66 23.74 2.36 25.85
C ARG A 66 23.17 1.07 26.42
N ASP A 67 22.71 1.11 27.67
CA ASP A 67 22.11 -0.05 28.35
C ASP A 67 20.71 -0.34 27.80
N TYR A 68 20.60 -1.32 26.91
CA TYR A 68 19.34 -1.76 26.30
C TYR A 68 18.35 -2.36 27.30
N SER A 69 18.82 -2.84 28.47
CA SER A 69 17.93 -3.35 29.50
C SER A 69 16.98 -2.28 30.04
N ARG A 70 17.34 -1.00 29.92
CA ARG A 70 16.48 0.13 30.29
C ARG A 70 15.21 0.21 29.45
N LEU A 71 15.24 -0.22 28.17
CA LEU A 71 14.04 -0.25 27.33
C LEU A 71 13.00 -1.21 27.89
N LEU A 72 13.41 -2.35 28.43
CA LEU A 72 12.50 -3.33 29.03
C LEU A 72 11.82 -2.82 30.30
N ARG A 73 12.42 -1.80 30.96
CA ARG A 73 11.92 -1.18 32.19
C ARG A 73 11.13 0.10 31.95
N LEU A 74 10.95 0.51 30.67
CA LEU A 74 10.17 1.70 30.34
C LEU A 74 8.69 1.49 30.69
N PRO A 75 8.01 2.55 31.17
CA PRO A 75 6.56 2.54 31.33
C PRO A 75 5.84 2.17 30.04
N ARG A 76 4.72 1.47 30.14
CA ARG A 76 3.89 1.09 28.98
C ARG A 76 3.45 2.31 28.14
N SER A 77 3.23 3.46 28.81
CA SER A 77 2.88 4.72 28.15
C SER A 77 3.96 5.22 27.19
N ASP A 78 5.25 5.01 27.53
CA ASP A 78 6.36 5.42 26.67
C ASP A 78 6.46 4.52 25.42
N TRP A 79 6.28 3.21 25.61
CA TRP A 79 6.17 2.28 24.49
C TRP A 79 4.95 2.58 23.62
N GLY A 80 3.77 2.79 24.24
CA GLY A 80 2.55 3.13 23.52
C GLY A 80 2.70 4.38 22.67
N LYS A 81 3.32 5.44 23.21
CA LYS A 81 3.63 6.66 22.45
C LYS A 81 4.55 6.38 21.24
N SER A 82 5.63 5.63 21.45
CA SER A 82 6.59 5.36 20.39
C SER A 82 6.00 4.47 19.28
N VAL A 83 5.21 3.47 19.66
CA VAL A 83 4.49 2.60 18.71
C VAL A 83 3.47 3.40 17.92
N ALA A 84 2.67 4.25 18.58
CA ALA A 84 1.66 5.08 17.92
C ALA A 84 2.28 6.05 16.89
N HIS A 85 3.40 6.71 17.24
CA HIS A 85 4.08 7.61 16.31
C HIS A 85 4.73 6.84 15.15
N SER A 86 5.33 5.68 15.44
CA SER A 86 5.91 4.83 14.39
C SER A 86 4.84 4.28 13.45
N GLY A 87 3.71 3.80 13.98
CA GLY A 87 2.58 3.32 13.19
C GLY A 87 2.03 4.41 12.27
N LEU A 88 1.78 5.61 12.80
CA LEU A 88 1.35 6.74 11.99
C LEU A 88 2.39 7.10 10.91
N GLY A 89 3.68 7.04 11.23
CA GLY A 89 4.76 7.27 10.27
C GLY A 89 4.77 6.22 9.15
N VAL A 90 4.57 4.95 9.48
CA VAL A 90 4.44 3.85 8.51
C VAL A 90 3.20 4.05 7.62
N THR A 91 2.05 4.41 8.22
CA THR A 91 0.83 4.72 7.47
C THR A 91 1.05 5.87 6.46
N MET A 92 1.67 6.97 6.90
CA MET A 92 1.99 8.10 6.01
C MET A 92 2.91 7.69 4.85
N PHE A 93 3.93 6.88 5.14
CA PHE A 93 4.82 6.33 4.12
C PHE A 93 4.06 5.44 3.12
N ALA A 94 3.17 4.57 3.61
CA ALA A 94 2.38 3.67 2.78
C ALA A 94 1.39 4.42 1.88
N VAL A 95 0.70 5.43 2.41
CA VAL A 95 -0.21 6.30 1.64
C VAL A 95 0.56 7.05 0.55
N ALA A 96 1.71 7.62 0.88
CA ALA A 96 2.55 8.31 -0.09
C ALA A 96 3.04 7.35 -1.19
N GLY A 97 3.48 6.15 -0.83
CA GLY A 97 3.89 5.11 -1.78
C GLY A 97 2.76 4.68 -2.69
N LEU A 98 1.55 4.52 -2.16
CA LEU A 98 0.36 4.21 -2.95
C LEU A 98 0.08 5.33 -3.96
N MET A 99 0.07 6.59 -3.52
CA MET A 99 -0.23 7.74 -4.41
C MET A 99 0.77 7.92 -5.54
N VAL A 100 2.04 7.56 -5.34
CA VAL A 100 3.12 7.78 -6.33
C VAL A 100 3.35 6.58 -7.23
N TRP A 101 3.23 5.36 -6.72
CA TRP A 101 3.62 4.14 -7.42
C TRP A 101 2.44 3.24 -7.80
N GLN A 102 1.22 3.66 -7.51
CA GLN A 102 0.04 2.96 -8.01
C GLN A 102 0.03 2.97 -9.54
N GLN A 103 -0.31 1.83 -10.12
CA GLN A 103 -0.55 1.69 -11.56
C GLN A 103 -1.99 1.26 -11.77
N GLU A 104 -2.65 1.88 -12.73
CA GLU A 104 -4.00 1.54 -13.17
C GLU A 104 -3.99 1.34 -14.68
N ASP A 105 -4.70 0.33 -15.14
CA ASP A 105 -4.91 0.07 -16.55
C ASP A 105 -6.35 -0.39 -16.77
N ILE A 106 -7.00 0.21 -17.76
CA ILE A 106 -8.36 -0.13 -18.18
C ILE A 106 -8.32 -0.46 -19.65
N ARG A 107 -8.76 -1.66 -20.00
CA ARG A 107 -8.77 -2.10 -21.40
C ARG A 107 -9.91 -3.05 -21.69
N ILE A 108 -10.17 -3.23 -22.98
CA ILE A 108 -11.08 -4.23 -23.51
C ILE A 108 -10.24 -5.42 -23.93
N VAL A 109 -10.61 -6.61 -23.47
CA VAL A 109 -9.84 -7.86 -23.64
C VAL A 109 -10.80 -8.97 -24.05
N ALA A 110 -10.47 -9.71 -25.12
CA ALA A 110 -11.18 -10.91 -25.50
C ALA A 110 -10.62 -12.16 -24.78
N PRO A 111 -11.42 -13.21 -24.55
CA PRO A 111 -10.88 -14.50 -24.08
C PRO A 111 -9.72 -14.98 -24.94
N GLY A 112 -8.65 -15.44 -24.31
CA GLY A 112 -7.37 -15.82 -24.94
C GLY A 112 -6.35 -14.70 -25.03
N GLU A 113 -6.72 -13.43 -24.84
CA GLU A 113 -5.77 -12.31 -24.94
C GLU A 113 -4.96 -12.11 -23.65
N THR A 114 -3.76 -11.57 -23.87
CA THR A 114 -2.78 -11.28 -22.81
C THR A 114 -2.45 -9.80 -22.79
N TRP A 115 -2.29 -9.23 -21.58
CA TRP A 115 -1.83 -7.84 -21.39
C TRP A 115 -0.87 -7.72 -20.23
N SER A 116 -0.15 -6.60 -20.19
CA SER A 116 0.83 -6.36 -19.11
C SER A 116 0.59 -5.00 -18.46
N VAL A 117 0.76 -4.96 -17.14
CA VAL A 117 0.76 -3.74 -16.33
C VAL A 117 2.00 -3.78 -15.43
N GLY A 118 2.93 -2.86 -15.68
CA GLY A 118 4.24 -2.90 -15.03
C GLY A 118 4.98 -4.21 -15.31
N ALA A 119 5.37 -4.92 -14.24
CA ALA A 119 6.07 -6.21 -14.34
C ALA A 119 5.13 -7.43 -14.31
N TYR A 120 3.82 -7.20 -14.33
CA TYR A 120 2.80 -8.25 -14.26
C TYR A 120 2.17 -8.47 -15.62
N THR A 121 1.92 -9.73 -15.95
CA THR A 121 1.25 -10.17 -17.16
C THR A 121 -0.02 -10.92 -16.76
N PHE A 122 -1.11 -10.62 -17.45
CA PHE A 122 -2.42 -11.17 -17.22
C PHE A 122 -2.89 -11.83 -18.51
N THR A 123 -3.53 -12.99 -18.42
CA THR A 123 -4.15 -13.67 -19.58
C THR A 123 -5.59 -13.99 -19.21
N LEU A 124 -6.55 -13.42 -19.94
CA LEU A 124 -7.97 -13.78 -19.80
C LEU A 124 -8.19 -15.16 -20.46
N GLN A 125 -8.31 -16.22 -19.66
CA GLN A 125 -8.46 -17.57 -20.16
C GLN A 125 -9.90 -17.84 -20.63
N ASP A 126 -10.88 -17.47 -19.80
CA ASP A 126 -12.28 -17.71 -20.07
C ASP A 126 -13.17 -16.73 -19.28
N VAL A 127 -14.42 -16.60 -19.69
CA VAL A 127 -15.49 -15.91 -18.95
C VAL A 127 -16.72 -16.78 -18.94
N SER A 128 -17.16 -17.18 -17.77
CA SER A 128 -18.25 -18.13 -17.57
C SER A 128 -19.33 -17.64 -16.62
N ASN A 129 -20.54 -18.19 -16.77
CA ASN A 129 -21.64 -17.94 -15.83
C ASN A 129 -21.53 -18.88 -14.64
N VAL A 130 -21.65 -18.35 -13.43
CA VAL A 130 -21.59 -19.09 -12.17
C VAL A 130 -22.82 -18.77 -11.32
N ASN A 131 -23.41 -19.79 -10.72
CA ASN A 131 -24.50 -19.61 -9.77
C ASN A 131 -23.97 -19.78 -8.34
N GLY A 132 -24.16 -18.74 -7.51
CA GLY A 132 -23.92 -18.79 -6.08
C GLY A 132 -25.17 -19.14 -5.28
N PRO A 133 -25.11 -19.21 -3.96
CA PRO A 133 -26.25 -19.57 -3.10
C PRO A 133 -27.41 -18.60 -3.21
N ASN A 134 -27.17 -17.32 -3.43
CA ASN A 134 -28.19 -16.25 -3.48
C ASN A 134 -27.88 -15.20 -4.57
N TYR A 135 -26.96 -15.51 -5.52
CA TYR A 135 -26.61 -14.63 -6.64
C TYR A 135 -26.32 -15.43 -7.90
N ARG A 136 -26.39 -14.77 -9.03
CA ARG A 136 -25.82 -15.20 -10.31
C ARG A 136 -24.62 -14.34 -10.62
N ALA A 137 -23.57 -14.89 -11.18
CA ALA A 137 -22.38 -14.13 -11.51
C ALA A 137 -21.86 -14.47 -12.90
N VAL A 138 -21.22 -13.49 -13.52
CA VAL A 138 -20.27 -13.70 -14.60
C VAL A 138 -18.88 -13.62 -13.98
N ARG A 139 -18.06 -14.67 -14.18
CA ARG A 139 -16.73 -14.82 -13.63
C ARG A 139 -15.70 -14.84 -14.75
N GLY A 140 -14.66 -14.03 -14.62
CA GLY A 140 -13.48 -14.13 -15.46
C GLY A 140 -12.43 -15.04 -14.83
N ASP A 141 -11.83 -15.92 -15.64
CA ASP A 141 -10.69 -16.75 -15.25
C ASP A 141 -9.42 -16.12 -15.84
N VAL A 142 -8.59 -15.52 -14.98
CA VAL A 142 -7.42 -14.76 -15.40
C VAL A 142 -6.15 -15.34 -14.78
N ALA A 143 -5.20 -15.76 -15.60
CA ALA A 143 -3.87 -16.16 -15.13
C ALA A 143 -3.05 -14.89 -14.83
N LEU A 144 -2.39 -14.85 -13.67
CA LEU A 144 -1.47 -13.79 -13.26
C LEU A 144 -0.04 -14.33 -13.25
N GLU A 145 0.84 -13.60 -13.95
CA GLU A 145 2.27 -13.87 -13.99
C GLU A 145 3.07 -12.63 -13.55
N HIS A 146 4.28 -12.87 -13.04
CA HIS A 146 5.24 -11.80 -12.73
C HIS A 146 6.59 -12.17 -13.34
N LYS A 147 7.08 -11.35 -14.25
CA LYS A 147 8.33 -11.58 -15.00
C LYS A 147 8.39 -12.98 -15.64
N GLY A 148 7.30 -13.41 -16.28
CA GLY A 148 7.18 -14.70 -16.95
C GLY A 148 7.00 -15.91 -16.01
N ARG A 149 6.85 -15.70 -14.70
CA ARG A 149 6.57 -16.78 -13.75
C ARG A 149 5.12 -16.72 -13.29
N PHE A 150 4.40 -17.82 -13.44
CA PHE A 150 3.03 -17.96 -12.95
C PHE A 150 2.95 -17.73 -11.42
N ILE A 151 1.99 -16.94 -11.00
CA ILE A 151 1.72 -16.63 -9.59
C ILE A 151 0.45 -17.33 -9.10
N THR A 152 -0.67 -17.05 -9.75
CA THR A 152 -1.99 -17.55 -9.36
C THR A 152 -3.02 -17.33 -10.46
N LYS A 153 -4.20 -17.95 -10.30
CA LYS A 153 -5.40 -17.57 -11.05
C LYS A 153 -6.22 -16.58 -10.24
N MET A 154 -6.75 -15.58 -10.92
CA MET A 154 -7.63 -14.55 -10.36
C MET A 154 -9.02 -14.72 -10.94
N HIS A 155 -10.05 -14.59 -10.10
CA HIS A 155 -11.45 -14.81 -10.46
C HIS A 155 -12.29 -13.58 -10.13
N PRO A 156 -12.21 -12.49 -10.90
CA PRO A 156 -13.09 -11.34 -10.72
C PRO A 156 -14.51 -11.72 -11.15
N GLU A 157 -15.51 -11.26 -10.40
CA GLU A 157 -16.91 -11.58 -10.65
C GLU A 157 -17.77 -10.32 -10.75
N LYS A 158 -18.74 -10.37 -11.64
CA LYS A 158 -19.87 -9.42 -11.67
C LYS A 158 -21.10 -10.17 -11.20
N ARG A 159 -21.54 -9.89 -9.99
CA ARG A 159 -22.66 -10.56 -9.32
C ARG A 159 -23.95 -9.79 -9.49
N PHE A 160 -25.05 -10.52 -9.57
CA PHE A 160 -26.40 -10.00 -9.49
C PHE A 160 -27.18 -10.75 -8.40
N TYR A 161 -27.69 -10.00 -7.44
CA TYR A 161 -28.50 -10.51 -6.33
C TYR A 161 -29.98 -10.34 -6.65
N PRO A 162 -30.73 -11.41 -7.04
CA PRO A 162 -32.10 -11.29 -7.53
C PRO A 162 -33.08 -10.73 -6.49
N VAL A 163 -32.92 -11.08 -5.21
CA VAL A 163 -33.81 -10.64 -4.12
C VAL A 163 -33.64 -9.13 -3.86
N ALA A 164 -32.41 -8.64 -3.87
CA ALA A 164 -32.11 -7.22 -3.68
C ALA A 164 -32.21 -6.38 -4.97
N ASN A 165 -32.38 -7.06 -6.12
CA ASN A 165 -32.30 -6.47 -7.46
C ASN A 165 -31.07 -5.57 -7.65
N MET A 166 -29.90 -6.03 -7.19
CA MET A 166 -28.68 -5.23 -7.11
C MET A 166 -27.50 -5.94 -7.78
N PRO A 167 -26.85 -5.30 -8.75
CA PRO A 167 -25.57 -5.75 -9.26
C PRO A 167 -24.44 -5.32 -8.33
N THR A 168 -23.42 -6.17 -8.14
CA THR A 168 -22.17 -5.85 -7.45
C THR A 168 -20.98 -6.34 -8.25
N THR A 169 -19.84 -5.68 -8.07
CA THR A 169 -18.58 -6.09 -8.67
C THR A 169 -17.67 -6.61 -7.58
N GLU A 170 -17.25 -7.86 -7.72
CA GLU A 170 -16.31 -8.52 -6.80
C GLU A 170 -14.94 -8.56 -7.45
N ALA A 171 -14.04 -7.74 -6.94
CA ALA A 171 -12.66 -7.71 -7.40
C ALA A 171 -11.91 -8.97 -6.95
N ALA A 172 -11.15 -9.58 -7.85
CA ALA A 172 -10.15 -10.56 -7.45
C ALA A 172 -8.89 -9.82 -6.96
N ILE A 173 -8.32 -10.28 -5.85
CA ILE A 173 -7.19 -9.60 -5.22
C ILE A 173 -6.10 -10.63 -4.88
N ASP A 174 -4.88 -10.42 -5.42
CA ASP A 174 -3.67 -11.12 -4.97
C ASP A 174 -2.93 -10.25 -3.95
N TYR A 175 -3.01 -10.66 -2.67
CA TYR A 175 -2.40 -9.97 -1.56
C TYR A 175 -0.94 -10.38 -1.38
N ARG A 176 -0.01 -9.41 -1.36
CA ARG A 176 1.41 -9.62 -1.04
C ARG A 176 1.90 -8.64 0.01
N PHE A 177 3.09 -8.89 0.55
CA PHE A 177 3.66 -8.08 1.63
C PHE A 177 3.90 -6.61 1.23
N LEU A 178 4.39 -6.37 0.02
CA LEU A 178 4.74 -5.03 -0.47
C LEU A 178 3.77 -4.46 -1.49
N ARG A 179 2.79 -5.26 -1.98
CA ARG A 179 1.84 -4.80 -2.99
C ARG A 179 0.61 -5.68 -3.04
N ASP A 180 -0.49 -5.15 -3.50
CA ASP A 180 -1.69 -5.90 -3.87
C ASP A 180 -1.97 -5.69 -5.36
N VAL A 181 -2.45 -6.74 -6.02
CA VAL A 181 -2.95 -6.68 -7.39
C VAL A 181 -4.46 -6.89 -7.35
N TYR A 182 -5.20 -5.90 -7.87
CA TYR A 182 -6.65 -5.95 -7.99
C TYR A 182 -7.02 -6.13 -9.46
N LEU A 183 -7.97 -6.98 -9.72
CA LEU A 183 -8.54 -7.20 -11.03
C LEU A 183 -10.06 -7.15 -10.93
N VAL A 184 -10.67 -6.33 -11.80
CA VAL A 184 -12.11 -6.09 -11.81
C VAL A 184 -12.66 -6.44 -13.19
N LEU A 185 -13.71 -7.23 -13.24
CA LEU A 185 -14.48 -7.54 -14.45
C LEU A 185 -15.59 -6.50 -14.63
N GLY A 186 -15.55 -5.76 -15.71
CA GLY A 186 -16.55 -4.76 -16.09
C GLY A 186 -17.62 -5.31 -17.01
N ASP A 187 -18.09 -4.51 -17.97
CA ASP A 187 -19.14 -4.85 -18.89
C ASP A 187 -18.60 -5.58 -20.14
N GLN A 188 -19.43 -6.46 -20.68
CA GLN A 188 -19.18 -7.08 -21.97
C GLN A 188 -19.45 -6.07 -23.09
N GLN A 189 -18.60 -6.07 -24.08
CA GLN A 189 -18.74 -5.27 -25.27
C GLN A 189 -19.54 -6.02 -26.35
N GLU A 190 -20.05 -5.30 -27.34
CA GLU A 190 -20.83 -5.87 -28.46
C GLU A 190 -20.07 -6.96 -29.24
N ASN A 191 -18.75 -6.87 -29.29
CA ASN A 191 -17.85 -7.83 -29.94
C ASN A 191 -17.53 -9.07 -29.09
N GLY A 192 -18.13 -9.23 -27.93
CA GLY A 192 -17.89 -10.35 -27.00
C GLY A 192 -16.68 -10.18 -26.07
N ALA A 193 -15.87 -9.14 -26.26
CA ALA A 193 -14.76 -8.82 -25.34
C ALA A 193 -15.27 -8.20 -24.04
N TRP A 194 -14.42 -8.13 -23.03
CA TRP A 194 -14.77 -7.64 -21.71
C TRP A 194 -13.90 -6.46 -21.28
N THR A 195 -14.50 -5.49 -20.62
CA THR A 195 -13.73 -4.43 -19.98
C THR A 195 -13.07 -5.00 -18.73
N LEU A 196 -11.77 -4.92 -18.65
CA LEU A 196 -10.99 -5.29 -17.46
C LEU A 196 -10.27 -4.07 -16.90
N ARG A 197 -10.35 -3.92 -15.57
CA ARG A 197 -9.64 -2.87 -14.86
C ARG A 197 -8.65 -3.51 -13.90
N THR A 198 -7.39 -3.20 -14.09
CA THR A 198 -6.27 -3.74 -13.32
C THR A 198 -5.64 -2.65 -12.47
N TYR A 199 -5.39 -2.94 -11.19
CA TYR A 199 -4.64 -2.05 -10.32
C TYR A 199 -3.46 -2.80 -9.70
N ILE A 200 -2.29 -2.17 -9.68
CA ILE A 200 -1.17 -2.57 -8.87
C ILE A 200 -1.00 -1.52 -7.78
N LYS A 201 -1.28 -1.90 -6.54
CA LYS A 201 -1.31 -1.01 -5.38
C LYS A 201 -0.17 -1.37 -4.43
N PRO A 202 0.96 -0.63 -4.46
CA PRO A 202 2.07 -0.86 -3.54
C PRO A 202 1.70 -0.43 -2.12
N LEU A 203 2.23 -1.15 -1.14
CA LEU A 203 2.18 -0.82 0.29
C LEU A 203 0.77 -0.72 0.91
N THR A 204 -0.29 -1.14 0.21
CA THR A 204 -1.68 -0.98 0.67
C THR A 204 -1.91 -1.56 2.06
N LYS A 205 -1.31 -2.71 2.39
CA LYS A 205 -1.43 -3.32 3.72
C LYS A 205 -0.86 -2.48 4.85
N TRP A 206 0.17 -1.70 4.56
CA TRP A 206 0.87 -0.88 5.55
C TRP A 206 0.12 0.41 5.91
N ILE A 207 -0.97 0.72 5.21
CA ILE A 207 -1.86 1.83 5.58
C ILE A 207 -2.56 1.57 6.91
N TRP A 208 -2.73 0.30 7.27
CA TRP A 208 -3.44 -0.16 8.47
C TRP A 208 -2.48 -0.65 9.57
N ALA A 209 -1.20 -0.30 9.50
CA ALA A 209 -0.16 -0.71 10.43
C ALA A 209 -0.22 0.03 11.79
#